data_8d12d4bc959952345037821b24f51e4a
#
_entry.id   8d12d4bc959952345037821b24f51e4a
#
_cell.length_a   1.000
_cell.length_b   1.000
_cell.length_c   1.000
_cell.angle_alpha   90.00
_cell.angle_beta   90.00
_cell.angle_gamma   90.00
#
_symmetry.space_group_name_H-M   'P 1'
#
loop_
_entity.id
_entity.type
_entity.pdbx_description
1 polymer ?
#
loop_
_entity_poly.entity_id
_entity_poly.type
_entity_poly.pdbx_seq_one_letter_code
_entity_poly.pdbx_strand_id
1 'polypeptide(L)'
;IPGADYWPSFERNLSDQFEARLVQVKIKKTDSVLLNNMDGWTLPVASAHGEGRANFNGNMLKELKNQNQIAINFVDSNQSNTEKYPLNPNGSDEGVTGITAADGRITIMMPHPERVFRKLQMSWHPRDWKEFSPWMQIFVNARKFSDEN
;
A
#
# COMPACT_ATOMS: atom_id res chain seq x y z
N ILE A 1 17.66 -8.46 0.82
CA ILE A 1 16.21 -8.72 0.71
C ILE A 1 15.96 -9.37 -0.64
N PRO A 2 15.36 -10.57 -0.70
CA PRO A 2 15.11 -11.25 -1.96
C PRO A 2 14.24 -10.41 -2.91
N GLY A 3 14.72 -10.16 -4.13
CA GLY A 3 14.01 -9.38 -5.16
C GLY A 3 14.01 -7.87 -4.97
N ALA A 4 14.85 -7.32 -4.08
CA ALA A 4 14.93 -5.88 -3.86
C ALA A 4 15.75 -5.11 -4.90
N ASP A 5 16.37 -5.79 -5.86
CA ASP A 5 17.22 -5.17 -6.88
C ASP A 5 16.50 -4.12 -7.74
N TYR A 6 15.17 -4.27 -7.86
CA TYR A 6 14.32 -3.38 -8.65
C TYR A 6 13.42 -2.46 -7.79
N TRP A 7 13.66 -2.41 -6.47
CA TRP A 7 12.87 -1.53 -5.61
C TRP A 7 13.17 -0.06 -5.91
N PRO A 8 12.14 0.82 -5.85
CA PRO A 8 12.31 2.23 -6.14
C PRO A 8 13.07 2.95 -5.03
N SER A 9 13.60 4.12 -5.34
CA SER A 9 13.86 5.12 -4.32
C SER A 9 12.54 5.73 -3.86
N PHE A 10 12.43 6.02 -2.55
CA PHE A 10 11.35 6.85 -2.03
C PHE A 10 11.85 8.27 -1.90
N GLU A 11 11.19 9.17 -2.62
CA GLU A 11 11.61 10.54 -2.78
C GLU A 11 10.55 11.52 -2.27
N ARG A 12 10.90 12.80 -2.29
CA ARG A 12 10.02 13.89 -1.93
C ARG A 12 8.75 13.87 -2.79
N ASN A 13 7.62 14.16 -2.15
CA ASN A 13 6.34 14.27 -2.85
C ASN A 13 6.42 15.32 -3.97
N LEU A 14 5.74 15.08 -5.09
CA LEU A 14 5.69 16.05 -6.19
C LEU A 14 5.03 17.38 -5.78
N SER A 15 4.21 17.39 -4.73
CA SER A 15 3.59 18.59 -4.16
C SER A 15 4.56 19.46 -3.37
N ASP A 16 5.77 18.96 -3.09
CA ASP A 16 6.74 19.58 -2.17
C ASP A 16 6.21 19.81 -0.74
N GLN A 17 5.11 19.13 -0.39
CA GLN A 17 4.43 19.30 0.90
C GLN A 17 4.31 17.96 1.64
N PHE A 18 4.10 18.08 2.97
CA PHE A 18 3.65 16.95 3.77
C PHE A 18 2.17 16.68 3.46
N GLU A 19 1.89 15.50 2.93
CA GLU A 19 0.55 15.07 2.55
C GLU A 19 -0.07 14.24 3.67
N ALA A 20 -1.10 14.80 4.33
CA ALA A 20 -1.86 14.13 5.38
C ALA A 20 -3.33 14.02 4.98
N ARG A 21 -3.74 12.83 4.54
CA ARG A 21 -5.12 12.59 4.07
C ARG A 21 -5.53 11.13 4.08
N LEU A 22 -6.82 10.88 4.02
CA LEU A 22 -7.37 9.56 3.74
C LEU A 22 -7.42 9.36 2.24
N VAL A 23 -6.80 8.29 1.75
CA VAL A 23 -6.72 7.91 0.32
C VAL A 23 -7.29 6.53 0.09
N GLN A 24 -7.65 6.20 -1.14
CA GLN A 24 -8.05 4.84 -1.52
C GLN A 24 -6.88 4.09 -2.10
N VAL A 25 -6.70 2.86 -1.66
CA VAL A 25 -5.70 1.96 -2.23
C VAL A 25 -6.34 0.62 -2.60
N LYS A 26 -5.76 -0.04 -3.60
CA LYS A 26 -6.12 -1.41 -3.99
C LYS A 26 -4.97 -2.34 -3.70
N ILE A 27 -5.28 -3.45 -3.03
CA ILE A 27 -4.34 -4.51 -2.74
C ILE A 27 -4.29 -5.46 -3.93
N LYS A 28 -3.08 -5.74 -4.41
CA LYS A 28 -2.82 -6.65 -5.53
C LYS A 28 -2.51 -8.05 -5.02
N LYS A 29 -2.75 -9.03 -5.87
CA LYS A 29 -2.33 -10.40 -5.59
C LYS A 29 -0.80 -10.47 -5.59
N THR A 30 -0.23 -10.88 -4.47
CA THR A 30 1.21 -11.10 -4.27
C THR A 30 1.42 -12.20 -3.25
N ASP A 31 2.67 -12.61 -3.04
CA ASP A 31 3.03 -13.60 -2.01
C ASP A 31 3.23 -12.96 -0.62
N SER A 32 2.87 -11.70 -0.44
CA SER A 32 3.01 -11.00 0.84
C SER A 32 2.30 -11.73 1.97
N VAL A 33 3.06 -12.09 2.99
CA VAL A 33 2.52 -12.67 4.25
C VAL A 33 1.50 -11.73 4.87
N LEU A 34 1.80 -10.43 4.94
CA LEU A 34 0.92 -9.45 5.58
C LEU A 34 -0.41 -9.25 4.84
N LEU A 35 -0.39 -9.34 3.51
CA LEU A 35 -1.54 -9.07 2.66
C LEU A 35 -2.28 -10.34 2.21
N ASN A 36 -1.96 -11.48 2.79
CA ASN A 36 -2.59 -12.76 2.49
C ASN A 36 -4.12 -12.68 2.68
N ASN A 37 -4.88 -13.21 1.72
CA ASN A 37 -6.34 -13.17 1.66
C ASN A 37 -6.96 -11.75 1.58
N MET A 38 -6.19 -10.75 1.15
CA MET A 38 -6.68 -9.39 0.93
C MET A 38 -6.68 -8.98 -0.55
N ASP A 39 -6.40 -9.92 -1.45
CA ASP A 39 -6.36 -9.69 -2.90
C ASP A 39 -7.63 -9.03 -3.43
N GLY A 40 -7.45 -7.98 -4.22
CA GLY A 40 -8.54 -7.21 -4.83
C GLY A 40 -9.26 -6.24 -3.90
N TRP A 41 -8.97 -6.23 -2.59
CA TRP A 41 -9.60 -5.31 -1.67
C TRP A 41 -9.23 -3.85 -2.01
N THR A 42 -10.24 -3.00 -2.01
CA THR A 42 -10.08 -1.54 -2.11
C THR A 42 -10.44 -0.92 -0.78
N LEU A 43 -9.47 -0.26 -0.13
CA LEU A 43 -9.62 0.22 1.24
C LEU A 43 -9.15 1.66 1.40
N PRO A 44 -9.81 2.45 2.25
CA PRO A 44 -9.30 3.73 2.68
C PRO A 44 -8.11 3.53 3.64
N VAL A 45 -7.08 4.36 3.50
CA VAL A 45 -5.90 4.31 4.36
C VAL A 45 -5.34 5.71 4.59
N ALA A 46 -4.71 5.92 5.75
CA ALA A 46 -4.05 7.19 6.05
C ALA A 46 -2.73 7.30 5.28
N SER A 47 -2.57 8.39 4.53
CA SER A 47 -1.30 8.88 4.01
C SER A 47 -0.81 10.02 4.89
N ALA A 48 0.44 10.01 5.35
CA ALA A 48 1.01 11.02 6.22
C ALA A 48 2.54 11.09 6.06
N HIS A 49 3.00 11.68 4.95
CA HIS A 49 4.42 11.74 4.61
C HIS A 49 4.77 12.91 3.68
N GLY A 50 6.01 13.39 3.78
CA GLY A 50 6.61 14.35 2.84
C GLY A 50 7.50 13.69 1.79
N GLU A 51 7.95 12.47 2.05
CA GLU A 51 8.87 11.68 1.22
C GLU A 51 8.31 10.26 1.06
N GLY A 52 7.39 10.09 0.14
CA GLY A 52 6.72 8.81 -0.08
C GLY A 52 6.54 8.43 -1.55
N ARG A 53 7.10 9.24 -2.47
CA ARG A 53 7.01 9.01 -3.90
C ARG A 53 7.91 7.86 -4.32
N ALA A 54 7.31 6.76 -4.75
CA ALA A 54 8.05 5.70 -5.41
C ALA A 54 8.48 6.16 -6.81
N ASN A 55 9.79 6.35 -6.98
CA ASN A 55 10.41 6.77 -8.23
C ASN A 55 11.20 5.61 -8.84
N PHE A 56 10.84 5.22 -10.05
CA PHE A 56 11.42 4.08 -10.74
C PHE A 56 12.34 4.53 -11.87
N ASN A 57 13.53 3.99 -11.93
CA ASN A 57 14.49 4.23 -12.98
C ASN A 57 14.52 3.08 -14.00
N GLY A 58 14.65 3.42 -15.28
CA GLY A 58 14.82 2.43 -16.34
C GLY A 58 13.68 1.42 -16.42
N ASN A 59 13.99 0.13 -16.25
CA ASN A 59 13.03 -0.96 -16.34
C ASN A 59 12.52 -1.48 -14.96
N MET A 60 12.87 -0.83 -13.86
CA MET A 60 12.58 -1.32 -12.51
C MET A 60 11.09 -1.61 -12.29
N LEU A 61 10.20 -0.69 -12.66
CA LEU A 61 8.76 -0.88 -12.53
C LEU A 61 8.26 -2.08 -13.34
N LYS A 62 8.79 -2.29 -14.55
CA LYS A 62 8.46 -3.43 -15.40
C LYS A 62 8.89 -4.75 -14.75
N GLU A 63 10.10 -4.78 -14.19
CA GLU A 63 10.61 -5.98 -13.52
C GLU A 63 9.81 -6.32 -12.26
N LEU A 64 9.44 -5.34 -11.44
CA LEU A 64 8.58 -5.56 -10.29
C LEU A 64 7.19 -6.10 -10.69
N LYS A 65 6.63 -5.64 -11.80
CA LYS A 65 5.40 -6.21 -12.35
C LYS A 65 5.58 -7.66 -12.78
N ASN A 66 6.66 -7.95 -13.51
CA ASN A 66 6.97 -9.31 -13.97
C ASN A 66 7.14 -10.29 -12.82
N GLN A 67 7.73 -9.82 -11.71
CA GLN A 67 7.99 -10.59 -10.50
C GLN A 67 6.81 -10.58 -9.51
N ASN A 68 5.68 -9.94 -9.86
CA ASN A 68 4.49 -9.85 -9.03
C ASN A 68 4.73 -9.24 -7.64
N GLN A 69 5.66 -8.26 -7.55
CA GLN A 69 6.07 -7.64 -6.29
C GLN A 69 5.32 -6.35 -5.95
N ILE A 70 4.54 -5.77 -6.89
CA ILE A 70 3.71 -4.61 -6.60
C ILE A 70 2.50 -5.04 -5.78
N ALA A 71 2.45 -4.61 -4.53
CA ALA A 71 1.48 -5.07 -3.56
C ALA A 71 0.29 -4.12 -3.38
N ILE A 72 0.52 -2.79 -3.47
CA ILE A 72 -0.51 -1.79 -3.21
C ILE A 72 -0.36 -0.62 -4.18
N ASN A 73 -1.48 -0.18 -4.76
CA ASN A 73 -1.54 1.02 -5.60
C ASN A 73 -2.60 2.00 -5.09
N PHE A 74 -2.34 3.30 -5.23
CA PHE A 74 -3.39 4.34 -5.16
C PHE A 74 -4.37 4.16 -6.30
N VAL A 75 -5.66 4.32 -6.01
CA VAL A 75 -6.73 4.13 -7.00
C VAL A 75 -7.73 5.29 -6.98
N ASP A 76 -8.39 5.47 -8.12
CA ASP A 76 -9.51 6.40 -8.28
C ASP A 76 -10.86 5.75 -7.87
N SER A 77 -11.96 6.48 -8.08
CA SER A 77 -13.31 6.01 -7.80
C SER A 77 -13.75 4.80 -8.64
N ASN A 78 -13.09 4.56 -9.77
CA ASN A 78 -13.33 3.40 -10.63
C ASN A 78 -12.42 2.21 -10.26
N GLN A 79 -11.67 2.31 -9.16
CA GLN A 79 -10.69 1.32 -8.71
C GLN A 79 -9.55 1.08 -9.71
N SER A 80 -9.28 2.06 -10.58
CA SER A 80 -8.15 2.07 -11.48
C SER A 80 -6.94 2.74 -10.84
N ASN A 81 -5.73 2.22 -11.09
CA ASN A 81 -4.50 2.87 -10.62
C ASN A 81 -4.49 4.33 -11.08
N THR A 82 -4.04 5.23 -10.21
CA THR A 82 -4.07 6.65 -10.51
C THR A 82 -2.77 7.37 -10.18
N GLU A 83 -2.39 8.30 -11.05
CA GLU A 83 -1.31 9.26 -10.83
C GLU A 83 -1.84 10.67 -10.52
N LYS A 84 -3.18 10.83 -10.49
CA LYS A 84 -3.82 12.13 -10.34
C LYS A 84 -3.85 12.58 -8.88
N TYR A 85 -3.31 13.75 -8.60
CA TYR A 85 -3.51 14.46 -7.35
C TYR A 85 -4.99 14.89 -7.21
N PRO A 86 -5.61 14.80 -6.04
CA PRO A 86 -5.08 14.39 -4.74
C PRO A 86 -5.23 12.90 -4.42
N LEU A 87 -5.69 12.06 -5.34
CA LEU A 87 -5.93 10.63 -5.12
C LEU A 87 -4.62 9.86 -4.99
N ASN A 88 -3.60 10.27 -5.71
CA ASN A 88 -2.21 9.90 -5.52
C ASN A 88 -1.48 11.11 -4.92
N PRO A 89 -1.32 11.17 -3.59
CA PRO A 89 -0.84 12.38 -2.92
C PRO A 89 0.66 12.64 -3.10
N ASN A 90 1.44 11.62 -3.34
CA ASN A 90 2.89 11.74 -3.42
C ASN A 90 3.44 11.76 -4.86
N GLY A 91 2.62 11.40 -5.86
CA GLY A 91 3.04 11.37 -7.26
C GLY A 91 3.83 10.13 -7.66
N SER A 92 3.66 9.02 -6.95
CA SER A 92 4.28 7.73 -7.30
C SER A 92 3.85 7.24 -8.68
N ASP A 93 4.79 6.72 -9.46
CA ASP A 93 4.56 6.17 -10.78
C ASP A 93 3.50 5.05 -10.72
N GLU A 94 2.52 5.10 -11.61
CA GLU A 94 1.36 4.19 -11.68
C GLU A 94 0.63 4.00 -10.34
N GLY A 95 0.78 4.94 -9.41
CA GLY A 95 0.18 4.88 -8.09
C GLY A 95 0.81 3.85 -7.16
N VAL A 96 1.99 3.31 -7.45
CA VAL A 96 2.65 2.31 -6.61
C VAL A 96 2.97 2.90 -5.24
N THR A 97 2.47 2.27 -4.18
CA THR A 97 2.66 2.74 -2.81
C THR A 97 2.95 1.63 -1.80
N GLY A 98 2.97 0.38 -2.25
CA GLY A 98 3.41 -0.78 -1.47
C GLY A 98 4.02 -1.86 -2.35
N ILE A 99 5.11 -2.48 -1.87
CA ILE A 99 5.91 -3.48 -2.57
C ILE A 99 6.24 -4.61 -1.60
N THR A 100 6.28 -5.84 -2.09
CA THR A 100 6.69 -7.00 -1.30
C THR A 100 7.98 -7.63 -1.83
N ALA A 101 8.75 -8.26 -0.96
CA ALA A 101 9.89 -9.08 -1.33
C ALA A 101 9.46 -10.33 -2.11
N ALA A 102 10.37 -10.93 -2.86
CA ALA A 102 10.07 -12.11 -3.68
C ALA A 102 9.63 -13.32 -2.85
N ASP A 103 10.06 -13.41 -1.59
CA ASP A 103 9.64 -14.45 -0.64
C ASP A 103 8.40 -14.06 0.20
N GLY A 104 7.82 -12.90 -0.02
CA GLY A 104 6.62 -12.38 0.67
C GLY A 104 6.82 -11.98 2.13
N ARG A 105 7.99 -12.18 2.72
CA ARG A 105 8.26 -11.97 4.16
C ARG A 105 8.44 -10.50 4.54
N ILE A 106 8.73 -9.64 3.59
CA ILE A 106 8.93 -8.21 3.79
C ILE A 106 7.96 -7.47 2.87
N THR A 107 7.16 -6.60 3.46
CA THR A 107 6.28 -5.68 2.71
C THR A 107 6.56 -4.28 3.19
N ILE A 108 6.91 -3.39 2.27
CA ILE A 108 7.07 -1.96 2.52
C ILE A 108 5.87 -1.21 1.94
N MET A 109 5.42 -0.19 2.65
CA MET A 109 4.32 0.65 2.17
C MET A 109 4.43 2.06 2.75
N MET A 110 4.03 3.07 1.99
CA MET A 110 4.01 4.46 2.44
C MET A 110 2.76 4.85 3.22
N PRO A 111 1.55 4.36 2.89
CA PRO A 111 0.37 4.54 3.72
C PRO A 111 0.50 3.83 5.07
N HIS A 112 -0.30 4.29 6.05
CA HIS A 112 -0.26 3.85 7.44
C HIS A 112 -1.53 3.06 7.84
N PRO A 113 -1.62 1.75 7.55
CA PRO A 113 -2.76 0.94 7.98
C PRO A 113 -2.87 0.83 9.50
N GLU A 114 -1.75 0.95 10.25
CA GLU A 114 -1.74 0.98 11.71
C GLU A 114 -2.48 2.19 12.31
N ARG A 115 -2.70 3.24 11.52
CA ARG A 115 -3.46 4.42 11.93
C ARG A 115 -4.95 4.32 11.65
N VAL A 116 -5.40 3.26 10.98
CA VAL A 116 -6.79 3.10 10.51
C VAL A 116 -7.34 1.68 10.70
N PHE A 117 -6.70 0.84 11.53
CA PHE A 117 -7.18 -0.52 11.78
C PHE A 117 -8.42 -0.59 12.68
N ARG A 118 -8.70 0.47 13.46
CA ARG A 118 -9.98 0.65 14.16
C ARG A 118 -10.85 1.65 13.39
N LYS A 119 -12.13 1.36 13.23
CA LYS A 119 -13.04 2.26 12.53
C LYS A 119 -13.10 3.68 13.10
N LEU A 120 -12.92 3.83 14.42
CA LEU A 120 -12.93 5.12 15.09
C LEU A 120 -11.73 6.01 14.76
N GLN A 121 -10.69 5.47 14.13
CA GLN A 121 -9.52 6.23 13.70
C GLN A 121 -9.73 6.91 12.34
N MET A 122 -10.85 6.64 11.66
CA MET A 122 -11.19 7.23 10.38
C MET A 122 -12.23 8.32 10.54
N SER A 123 -12.11 9.40 9.77
CA SER A 123 -13.12 10.46 9.67
C SER A 123 -14.42 9.97 9.02
N TRP A 124 -14.32 8.92 8.20
CA TRP A 124 -15.45 8.24 7.58
C TRP A 124 -15.13 6.74 7.41
N HIS A 125 -16.15 5.91 7.58
CA HIS A 125 -16.06 4.46 7.33
C HIS A 125 -17.43 3.90 6.93
N PRO A 126 -17.51 2.75 6.22
CA PRO A 126 -18.76 2.03 5.97
C PRO A 126 -19.49 1.68 7.28
N ARG A 127 -20.84 1.75 7.26
CA ARG A 127 -21.66 1.56 8.46
C ARG A 127 -21.65 0.13 9.01
N ASP A 128 -21.41 -0.85 8.14
CA ASP A 128 -21.37 -2.28 8.45
C ASP A 128 -20.07 -2.71 9.17
N TRP A 129 -19.04 -1.88 9.20
CA TRP A 129 -17.83 -2.19 9.95
C TRP A 129 -18.12 -2.17 11.46
N LYS A 130 -17.67 -3.23 12.14
CA LYS A 130 -17.79 -3.39 13.60
C LYS A 130 -16.73 -2.53 14.30
N GLU A 131 -15.96 -3.09 15.22
CA GLU A 131 -14.90 -2.39 15.96
C GLU A 131 -13.68 -2.10 15.08
N PHE A 132 -13.29 -3.08 14.25
CA PHE A 132 -12.10 -3.03 13.42
C PHE A 132 -12.45 -2.76 11.96
N SER A 133 -11.55 -2.05 11.28
CA SER A 133 -11.56 -1.95 9.82
C SER A 133 -10.94 -3.22 9.20
N PRO A 134 -11.11 -3.45 7.89
CA PRO A 134 -10.47 -4.57 7.21
C PRO A 134 -8.94 -4.59 7.32
N TRP A 135 -8.29 -3.46 7.63
CA TRP A 135 -6.85 -3.40 7.87
C TRP A 135 -6.38 -4.22 9.08
N MET A 136 -7.28 -4.59 9.98
CA MET A 136 -6.95 -5.53 11.06
C MET A 136 -6.41 -6.85 10.54
N GLN A 137 -6.74 -7.22 9.29
CA GLN A 137 -6.31 -8.47 8.68
C GLN A 137 -4.77 -8.59 8.59
N ILE A 138 -4.04 -7.49 8.38
CA ILE A 138 -2.57 -7.53 8.33
C ILE A 138 -1.96 -8.04 9.66
N PHE A 139 -2.52 -7.62 10.80
CA PHE A 139 -2.07 -8.07 12.12
C PHE A 139 -2.44 -9.53 12.39
N VAL A 140 -3.62 -9.94 11.94
CA VAL A 140 -4.06 -11.35 12.00
C VAL A 140 -3.14 -12.24 11.16
N ASN A 141 -2.77 -11.81 9.95
CA ASN A 141 -1.86 -12.53 9.07
C ASN A 141 -0.46 -12.63 9.67
N ALA A 142 0.07 -11.53 10.20
CA ALA A 142 1.37 -11.51 10.88
C ALA A 142 1.39 -12.49 12.08
N ARG A 143 0.34 -12.50 12.89
CA ARG A 143 0.22 -13.41 14.04
C ARG A 143 0.19 -14.88 13.59
N LYS A 144 -0.64 -15.21 12.62
CA LYS A 144 -0.71 -16.58 12.08
C LYS A 144 0.64 -17.05 11.57
N PHE A 145 1.33 -16.21 10.79
CA PHE A 145 2.67 -16.55 10.30
C PHE A 145 3.67 -16.82 11.43
N SER A 146 3.61 -16.02 12.50
CA SER A 146 4.48 -16.21 13.68
C SER A 146 4.16 -17.48 14.46
N ASP A 147 2.90 -17.92 14.50
CA ASP A 147 2.50 -19.14 15.20
C ASP A 147 2.82 -20.43 14.42
N GLU A 148 2.98 -20.32 13.09
CA GLU A 148 3.24 -21.46 12.19
C GLU A 148 4.74 -21.66 11.91
N ASN A 149 5.62 -20.72 12.29
CA ASN A 149 7.08 -20.72 12.05
C ASN A 149 7.90 -20.43 13.31
#